data_69b7d269d2678dab3a2ce890840349ac
#
_entry.id   69b7d269d2678dab3a2ce890840349ac
#
_cell.length_a   1.000
_cell.length_b   1.000
_cell.length_c   1.000
_cell.angle_alpha   90.00
_cell.angle_beta   90.00
_cell.angle_gamma   90.00
#
_symmetry.space_group_name_H-M   'P 1'
#
loop_
_entity.id
_entity.type
_entity.pdbx_description
1 polymer ?
#
loop_
_entity_poly.entity_id
_entity_poly.type
_entity_poly.pdbx_seq_one_letter_code
_entity_poly.pdbx_strand_id
1 'polypeptide(L)'
;MDSPRTPRELSSPEAKIGLRVEDLWDVQEPMLSPSEKLNSCFESIPVSSFPSAAPSLEIEIPSDASLAAAVDILSKNKILSAPVRNVDAPEDASWIDRYIGILEFAGIAVWLLHQTDVAACHGDDFGANSSTKGSFFEYLTSSHFYRSTKVQDISGSFRWAPFLALQKEDSFLTMLLLLSKYRMKSLPVVDLGEGKIENIITQSAVVHMLAECVDLHWFKNWGTKKLFELGLPIMKPDKLVKAFEEEPVLSAFQLLRKRRIGGLPIVDESGHKVVGNISIRDVQYLLTAPEIYKNLRSITAKNFLAAVRNYLLGRQEASPLLHSVITCRRTDMLEDIILKLDSEKIHRIYVVNEEGNLEGVITLRDIISKLVHEPHGYFGNFFDGVVPLPANSRV
;
A
#
# COMPACT_ATOMS: atom_id res chain seq x y z
N MET A 1 -4.72 -26.82 21.10
CA MET A 1 -3.39 -27.28 21.52
C MET A 1 -2.41 -26.70 20.54
N ASP A 2 -1.83 -25.55 20.90
CA ASP A 2 -0.83 -24.90 20.08
C ASP A 2 0.48 -25.69 20.19
N SER A 3 0.98 -26.15 19.06
CA SER A 3 2.32 -26.74 18.99
C SER A 3 3.35 -25.70 19.43
N PRO A 4 4.35 -26.03 20.26
CA PRO A 4 5.38 -25.11 20.64
C PRO A 4 6.10 -24.63 19.36
N ARG A 5 6.14 -23.29 19.16
CA ARG A 5 6.90 -22.68 18.08
C ARG A 5 8.37 -23.08 18.23
N THR A 6 8.92 -23.75 17.24
CA THR A 6 10.38 -23.93 17.15
C THR A 6 11.03 -22.56 17.11
N PRO A 7 12.14 -22.31 17.83
CA PRO A 7 12.87 -21.06 17.75
C PRO A 7 13.19 -20.77 16.28
N ARG A 8 12.69 -19.65 15.76
CA ARG A 8 13.09 -19.18 14.42
C ARG A 8 14.59 -18.91 14.46
N GLU A 9 15.33 -19.49 13.51
CA GLU A 9 16.72 -19.08 13.31
C GLU A 9 16.72 -17.61 12.92
N LEU A 10 17.28 -16.74 13.78
CA LEU A 10 17.43 -15.30 13.58
C LEU A 10 18.51 -15.02 12.52
N SER A 11 18.40 -15.65 11.36
CA SER A 11 19.38 -15.59 10.27
C SER A 11 18.96 -14.66 9.13
N SER A 12 17.66 -14.25 9.07
CA SER A 12 17.18 -13.37 8.01
C SER A 12 17.82 -11.97 8.10
N PRO A 13 17.98 -11.27 6.97
CA PRO A 13 18.46 -9.89 6.98
C PRO A 13 17.59 -8.98 7.87
N GLU A 14 16.27 -9.20 7.88
CA GLU A 14 15.30 -8.50 8.71
C GLU A 14 15.50 -8.76 10.19
N ALA A 15 15.73 -10.02 10.58
CA ALA A 15 16.05 -10.39 11.96
C ALA A 15 17.35 -9.74 12.46
N LYS A 16 18.35 -9.54 11.60
CA LYS A 16 19.60 -8.84 11.95
C LYS A 16 19.36 -7.39 12.35
N ILE A 17 18.40 -6.71 11.70
CA ILE A 17 18.00 -5.36 12.13
C ILE A 17 17.41 -5.42 13.54
N GLY A 18 16.52 -6.40 13.79
CA GLY A 18 15.93 -6.60 15.10
C GLY A 18 16.97 -6.85 16.20
N LEU A 19 17.98 -7.65 15.93
CA LEU A 19 19.10 -7.89 16.85
C LEU A 19 19.89 -6.59 17.12
N ARG A 20 20.12 -5.78 16.10
CA ARG A 20 20.78 -4.47 16.29
C ARG A 20 19.94 -3.53 17.16
N VAL A 21 18.61 -3.56 17.03
CA VAL A 21 17.71 -2.81 17.92
C VAL A 21 17.82 -3.36 19.36
N GLU A 22 17.93 -4.69 19.54
CA GLU A 22 18.11 -5.33 20.85
C GLU A 22 19.38 -4.84 21.54
N ASP A 23 20.51 -4.90 20.83
CA ASP A 23 21.80 -4.42 21.34
C ASP A 23 21.74 -2.94 21.76
N LEU A 24 21.08 -2.11 20.95
CA LEU A 24 20.92 -0.70 21.24
C LEU A 24 19.94 -0.45 22.38
N TRP A 25 18.90 -1.27 22.52
CA TRP A 25 17.89 -1.20 23.57
C TRP A 25 18.49 -1.45 24.95
N ASP A 26 19.37 -2.43 25.07
CA ASP A 26 19.98 -2.82 26.32
C ASP A 26 20.94 -1.76 26.88
N VAL A 27 21.49 -0.89 26.04
CA VAL A 27 22.41 0.19 26.46
C VAL A 27 21.70 1.54 26.65
N GLN A 28 20.37 1.63 26.39
CA GLN A 28 19.63 2.89 26.61
C GLN A 28 19.49 3.24 28.11
N GLU A 29 19.37 4.54 28.36
CA GLU A 29 19.15 5.04 29.70
C GLU A 29 17.91 4.41 30.36
N PRO A 30 18.01 3.88 31.59
CA PRO A 30 16.91 3.19 32.28
C PRO A 30 15.65 4.06 32.47
N MET A 31 15.82 5.38 32.55
CA MET A 31 14.73 6.33 32.84
C MET A 31 13.86 6.66 31.59
N LEU A 32 14.31 6.31 30.37
CA LEU A 32 13.54 6.54 29.17
C LEU A 32 12.32 5.62 29.14
N SER A 33 11.19 6.15 28.67
CA SER A 33 10.02 5.33 28.37
C SER A 33 10.32 4.34 27.23
N PRO A 34 9.60 3.21 27.12
CA PRO A 34 9.81 2.25 26.04
C PRO A 34 9.75 2.87 24.64
N SER A 35 8.89 3.85 24.40
CA SER A 35 8.79 4.52 23.10
C SER A 35 9.96 5.47 22.83
N GLU A 36 10.49 6.15 23.84
CA GLU A 36 11.70 6.98 23.71
C GLU A 36 12.94 6.12 23.44
N LYS A 37 13.06 4.98 24.13
CA LYS A 37 14.12 4.00 23.84
C LYS A 37 14.07 3.51 22.40
N LEU A 38 12.89 3.13 21.89
CA LEU A 38 12.73 2.70 20.50
C LEU A 38 13.11 3.81 19.52
N ASN A 39 12.66 5.04 19.77
CA ASN A 39 13.05 6.18 18.93
C ASN A 39 14.58 6.33 18.88
N SER A 40 15.24 6.28 20.03
CA SER A 40 16.69 6.40 20.11
C SER A 40 17.42 5.25 19.39
N CYS A 41 16.93 4.02 19.51
CA CYS A 41 17.47 2.89 18.78
C CYS A 41 17.33 3.09 17.26
N PHE A 42 16.13 3.44 16.79
CA PHE A 42 15.87 3.64 15.37
C PHE A 42 16.57 4.87 14.79
N GLU A 43 16.81 5.90 15.58
CA GLU A 43 17.63 7.05 15.16
C GLU A 43 19.07 6.65 14.86
N SER A 44 19.61 5.68 15.60
CA SER A 44 20.98 5.21 15.48
C SER A 44 21.22 4.19 14.36
N ILE A 45 20.18 3.74 13.68
CA ILE A 45 20.29 2.75 12.59
C ILE A 45 20.07 3.46 11.24
N PRO A 46 21.04 3.41 10.31
CA PRO A 46 20.88 4.01 9.00
C PRO A 46 19.96 3.15 8.11
N VAL A 47 19.21 3.80 7.22
CA VAL A 47 18.29 3.16 6.27
C VAL A 47 19.00 2.16 5.34
N SER A 48 20.29 2.38 5.05
CA SER A 48 21.12 1.43 4.29
C SER A 48 21.22 0.03 4.92
N SER A 49 20.89 -0.10 6.22
CA SER A 49 20.81 -1.40 6.90
C SER A 49 19.56 -2.21 6.51
N PHE A 50 18.56 -1.58 5.86
CA PHE A 50 17.36 -2.30 5.44
C PHE A 50 17.67 -3.22 4.26
N PRO A 51 17.17 -4.48 4.25
CA PRO A 51 17.44 -5.41 3.18
C PRO A 51 17.04 -4.83 1.83
N SER A 52 17.87 -5.04 0.81
CA SER A 52 17.55 -4.63 -0.55
C SER A 52 16.30 -5.37 -1.02
N ALA A 53 15.38 -4.65 -1.65
CA ALA A 53 14.26 -5.26 -2.34
C ALA A 53 14.80 -6.19 -3.44
N ALA A 54 14.04 -7.26 -3.73
CA ALA A 54 14.41 -8.24 -4.75
C ALA A 54 14.63 -7.59 -6.14
N PRO A 55 15.15 -8.32 -7.15
CA PRO A 55 15.56 -7.83 -8.49
C PRO A 55 14.53 -6.99 -9.27
N SER A 56 13.30 -6.87 -8.77
CA SER A 56 12.26 -5.98 -9.32
C SER A 56 12.63 -4.48 -9.36
N LEU A 57 13.70 -4.08 -8.67
CA LEU A 57 14.23 -2.71 -8.72
C LEU A 57 14.92 -2.35 -10.05
N GLU A 58 15.29 -3.35 -10.83
CA GLU A 58 15.87 -3.14 -12.18
C GLU A 58 14.80 -2.74 -13.21
N ILE A 59 13.50 -2.80 -12.83
CA ILE A 59 12.41 -2.51 -13.74
C ILE A 59 12.00 -1.04 -13.59
N GLU A 60 12.34 -0.27 -14.59
CA GLU A 60 11.94 1.13 -14.72
C GLU A 60 10.95 1.29 -15.87
N ILE A 61 10.02 2.24 -15.74
CA ILE A 61 9.09 2.59 -16.80
C ILE A 61 9.57 3.89 -17.46
N PRO A 62 9.80 3.92 -18.78
CA PRO A 62 10.14 5.17 -19.47
C PRO A 62 9.00 6.20 -19.34
N SER A 63 9.33 7.46 -19.13
CA SER A 63 8.35 8.53 -18.97
C SER A 63 7.47 8.74 -20.20
N ASP A 64 7.98 8.44 -21.38
CA ASP A 64 7.28 8.53 -22.66
C ASP A 64 6.51 7.25 -23.04
N ALA A 65 6.60 6.18 -22.23
CA ALA A 65 5.80 4.99 -22.44
C ALA A 65 4.29 5.30 -22.38
N SER A 66 3.49 4.63 -23.20
CA SER A 66 2.04 4.73 -23.11
C SER A 66 1.51 4.02 -21.85
N LEU A 67 0.30 4.39 -21.40
CA LEU A 67 -0.35 3.70 -20.28
C LEU A 67 -0.51 2.20 -20.55
N ALA A 68 -0.83 1.83 -21.78
CA ALA A 68 -0.92 0.44 -22.19
C ALA A 68 0.41 -0.30 -22.02
N ALA A 69 1.52 0.30 -22.47
CA ALA A 69 2.87 -0.26 -22.29
C ALA A 69 3.25 -0.37 -20.81
N ALA A 70 2.93 0.65 -20.02
CA ALA A 70 3.19 0.63 -18.58
C ALA A 70 2.42 -0.50 -17.86
N VAL A 71 1.14 -0.70 -18.18
CA VAL A 71 0.32 -1.81 -17.66
C VAL A 71 0.93 -3.15 -18.04
N ASP A 72 1.39 -3.29 -19.27
CA ASP A 72 2.07 -4.50 -19.77
C ASP A 72 3.35 -4.79 -18.98
N ILE A 73 4.20 -3.77 -18.75
CA ILE A 73 5.44 -3.92 -17.98
C ILE A 73 5.13 -4.39 -16.56
N LEU A 74 4.21 -3.70 -15.85
CA LEU A 74 3.84 -4.04 -14.49
C LEU A 74 3.24 -5.44 -14.40
N SER A 75 2.35 -5.79 -15.33
CA SER A 75 1.67 -7.09 -15.34
C SER A 75 2.61 -8.25 -15.64
N LYS A 76 3.46 -8.14 -16.68
CA LYS A 76 4.43 -9.18 -17.06
C LYS A 76 5.42 -9.49 -15.93
N ASN A 77 5.83 -8.45 -15.22
CA ASN A 77 6.77 -8.59 -14.11
C ASN A 77 6.09 -8.88 -12.77
N LYS A 78 4.76 -8.98 -12.74
CA LYS A 78 3.95 -9.24 -11.52
C LYS A 78 4.21 -8.22 -10.39
N ILE A 79 4.52 -6.97 -10.77
CA ILE A 79 4.76 -5.86 -9.84
C ILE A 79 3.61 -4.86 -9.90
N LEU A 80 3.40 -4.13 -8.82
CA LEU A 80 2.30 -3.17 -8.69
C LEU A 80 2.73 -1.72 -8.85
N SER A 81 4.02 -1.48 -8.83
CA SER A 81 4.62 -0.16 -9.00
C SER A 81 6.04 -0.27 -9.49
N ALA A 82 6.49 0.76 -10.21
CA ALA A 82 7.87 0.90 -10.64
C ALA A 82 8.27 2.38 -10.71
N PRO A 83 9.57 2.70 -10.54
CA PRO A 83 10.09 4.04 -10.80
C PRO A 83 9.86 4.45 -12.27
N VAL A 84 9.56 5.73 -12.48
CA VAL A 84 9.41 6.30 -13.81
C VAL A 84 10.67 7.09 -14.16
N ARG A 85 11.43 6.56 -15.11
CA ARG A 85 12.65 7.20 -15.59
C ARG A 85 12.34 8.30 -16.61
N ASN A 86 12.87 9.48 -16.36
CA ASN A 86 12.79 10.59 -17.30
C ASN A 86 13.70 10.31 -18.51
N VAL A 87 13.09 10.14 -19.69
CA VAL A 87 13.86 9.84 -20.93
C VAL A 87 14.62 11.05 -21.45
N ASP A 88 14.24 12.26 -21.05
CA ASP A 88 14.87 13.51 -21.45
C ASP A 88 16.02 13.92 -20.51
N ALA A 89 16.22 13.19 -19.41
CA ALA A 89 17.30 13.47 -18.47
C ALA A 89 18.67 13.05 -19.03
N PRO A 90 19.71 13.88 -18.86
CA PRO A 90 21.08 13.50 -19.23
C PRO A 90 21.56 12.29 -18.43
N GLU A 91 22.58 11.57 -18.95
CA GLU A 91 23.10 10.35 -18.29
C GLU A 91 23.69 10.62 -16.90
N ASP A 92 24.24 11.81 -16.70
CA ASP A 92 24.83 12.29 -15.44
C ASP A 92 23.82 13.04 -14.56
N ALA A 93 22.54 13.01 -14.91
CA ALA A 93 21.50 13.69 -14.15
C ALA A 93 21.44 13.20 -12.70
N SER A 94 21.17 14.12 -11.79
CA SER A 94 20.83 13.78 -10.40
C SER A 94 19.58 12.88 -10.34
N TRP A 95 19.39 12.14 -9.26
CA TRP A 95 18.23 11.28 -9.11
C TRP A 95 16.89 12.04 -9.22
N ILE A 96 16.83 13.31 -8.77
CA ILE A 96 15.63 14.17 -8.86
C ILE A 96 15.25 14.45 -10.32
N ASP A 97 16.26 14.64 -11.19
CA ASP A 97 16.03 14.91 -12.60
C ASP A 97 15.83 13.62 -13.40
N ARG A 98 16.45 12.52 -12.93
CA ARG A 98 16.38 11.19 -13.56
C ARG A 98 15.02 10.51 -13.36
N TYR A 99 14.34 10.72 -12.22
CA TYR A 99 13.08 10.08 -11.90
C TYR A 99 11.97 11.10 -11.69
N ILE A 100 10.88 10.94 -12.41
CA ILE A 100 9.69 11.81 -12.25
C ILE A 100 8.69 11.31 -11.22
N GLY A 101 8.88 10.08 -10.69
CA GLY A 101 8.03 9.52 -9.65
C GLY A 101 8.00 8.00 -9.64
N ILE A 102 7.05 7.46 -8.89
CA ILE A 102 6.70 6.05 -8.89
C ILE A 102 5.31 5.90 -9.50
N LEU A 103 5.21 5.11 -10.56
CA LEU A 103 3.92 4.75 -11.13
C LEU A 103 3.39 3.52 -10.41
N GLU A 104 2.18 3.64 -9.87
CA GLU A 104 1.44 2.53 -9.29
C GLU A 104 0.33 2.07 -10.25
N PHE A 105 0.07 0.77 -10.34
CA PHE A 105 -1.08 0.21 -11.06
C PHE A 105 -2.39 0.89 -10.62
N ALA A 106 -2.51 1.10 -9.31
CA ALA A 106 -3.62 1.82 -8.73
C ALA A 106 -3.76 3.25 -9.25
N GLY A 107 -2.64 3.95 -9.51
CA GLY A 107 -2.64 5.29 -10.08
C GLY A 107 -3.22 5.33 -11.49
N ILE A 108 -2.81 4.39 -12.35
CA ILE A 108 -3.36 4.26 -13.71
C ILE A 108 -4.88 4.02 -13.66
N ALA A 109 -5.30 3.10 -12.81
CA ALA A 109 -6.70 2.74 -12.69
C ALA A 109 -7.57 3.89 -12.15
N VAL A 110 -7.09 4.62 -11.14
CA VAL A 110 -7.78 5.81 -10.61
C VAL A 110 -7.89 6.89 -11.67
N TRP A 111 -6.84 7.10 -12.45
CA TRP A 111 -6.85 8.06 -13.54
C TRP A 111 -7.87 7.66 -14.62
N LEU A 112 -7.92 6.39 -15.03
CA LEU A 112 -8.91 5.88 -15.97
C LEU A 112 -10.34 6.06 -15.47
N LEU A 113 -10.61 5.76 -14.21
CA LEU A 113 -11.92 5.99 -13.59
C LEU A 113 -12.30 7.47 -13.59
N HIS A 114 -11.34 8.37 -13.39
CA HIS A 114 -11.59 9.81 -13.46
C HIS A 114 -11.98 10.25 -14.88
N GLN A 115 -11.28 9.76 -15.89
CA GLN A 115 -11.62 10.12 -17.29
C GLN A 115 -13.05 9.69 -17.65
N THR A 116 -13.52 8.56 -17.12
CA THR A 116 -14.89 8.09 -17.37
C THR A 116 -15.94 8.97 -16.70
N ASP A 117 -15.65 9.49 -15.50
CA ASP A 117 -16.57 10.38 -14.79
C ASP A 117 -16.66 11.75 -15.51
N VAL A 118 -15.52 12.27 -15.99
CA VAL A 118 -15.46 13.54 -16.74
C VAL A 118 -16.21 13.43 -18.07
N ALA A 119 -16.03 12.34 -18.81
CA ALA A 119 -16.73 12.10 -20.06
C ALA A 119 -18.27 12.01 -19.86
N ALA A 120 -18.70 11.34 -18.79
CA ALA A 120 -20.11 11.27 -18.42
C ALA A 120 -20.73 12.65 -18.07
N CYS A 121 -19.94 13.58 -17.50
CA CYS A 121 -20.39 14.93 -17.18
C CYS A 121 -20.49 15.85 -18.39
N HIS A 122 -19.73 15.59 -19.47
CA HIS A 122 -19.72 16.42 -20.67
C HIS A 122 -20.76 16.02 -21.72
N GLY A 123 -21.63 15.06 -21.42
CA GLY A 123 -22.74 14.65 -22.32
C GLY A 123 -22.27 13.94 -23.57
N ASP A 124 -21.01 13.62 -23.70
CA ASP A 124 -20.52 12.71 -24.69
C ASP A 124 -21.14 11.33 -24.38
N ASP A 125 -21.98 10.89 -25.28
CA ASP A 125 -22.88 9.73 -25.16
C ASP A 125 -22.05 8.42 -25.11
N PHE A 126 -21.28 8.29 -24.03
CA PHE A 126 -20.40 7.15 -23.75
C PHE A 126 -21.17 5.88 -23.40
N GLY A 127 -22.38 5.73 -23.95
CA GLY A 127 -23.03 4.45 -23.83
C GLY A 127 -24.53 4.37 -23.77
N ALA A 128 -25.29 5.42 -24.15
CA ALA A 128 -26.74 5.28 -24.25
C ALA A 128 -27.20 4.56 -25.53
N ASN A 129 -26.41 4.59 -26.61
CA ASN A 129 -26.82 4.06 -27.93
C ASN A 129 -25.82 3.10 -28.59
N SER A 130 -24.75 2.67 -27.93
CA SER A 130 -23.87 1.67 -28.53
C SER A 130 -24.36 0.27 -28.18
N SER A 131 -25.16 -0.28 -29.10
CA SER A 131 -25.45 -1.72 -29.23
C SER A 131 -24.20 -2.56 -29.60
N THR A 132 -23.00 -2.00 -29.44
CA THR A 132 -21.75 -2.72 -29.58
C THR A 132 -21.52 -3.54 -28.33
N LYS A 133 -21.46 -4.84 -28.48
CA LYS A 133 -21.30 -5.90 -27.49
C LYS A 133 -19.93 -5.90 -26.75
N GLY A 134 -19.22 -4.76 -26.63
CA GLY A 134 -17.94 -4.63 -25.95
C GLY A 134 -18.12 -4.21 -24.49
N SER A 135 -17.33 -4.80 -23.62
CA SER A 135 -17.19 -4.36 -22.22
C SER A 135 -16.69 -2.91 -22.19
N PHE A 136 -17.13 -2.12 -21.20
CA PHE A 136 -16.62 -0.76 -20.95
C PHE A 136 -15.07 -0.71 -20.92
N PHE A 137 -14.43 -1.75 -20.42
CA PHE A 137 -12.97 -1.86 -20.39
C PHE A 137 -12.36 -2.25 -21.75
N GLU A 138 -13.02 -3.04 -22.56
CA GLU A 138 -12.61 -3.24 -23.95
C GLU A 138 -12.61 -1.91 -24.71
N TYR A 139 -13.61 -1.07 -24.43
CA TYR A 139 -13.66 0.28 -24.98
C TYR A 139 -12.49 1.13 -24.46
N LEU A 140 -12.22 1.16 -23.14
CA LEU A 140 -11.11 1.93 -22.57
C LEU A 140 -9.74 1.43 -23.04
N THR A 141 -9.51 0.12 -23.02
CA THR A 141 -8.23 -0.47 -23.42
C THR A 141 -8.01 -0.48 -24.94
N SER A 142 -9.07 -0.46 -25.73
CA SER A 142 -9.01 -0.27 -27.18
C SER A 142 -8.96 1.20 -27.59
N SER A 143 -9.30 2.12 -26.67
CA SER A 143 -9.34 3.54 -26.99
C SER A 143 -7.95 4.06 -27.40
N HIS A 144 -7.93 4.92 -28.41
CA HIS A 144 -6.72 5.62 -28.81
C HIS A 144 -6.09 6.37 -27.63
N PHE A 145 -6.93 6.91 -26.76
CA PHE A 145 -6.54 7.64 -25.57
C PHE A 145 -5.67 6.80 -24.60
N TYR A 146 -6.09 5.57 -24.26
CA TYR A 146 -5.30 4.68 -23.41
C TYR A 146 -3.95 4.31 -24.02
N ARG A 147 -3.89 4.18 -25.34
CA ARG A 147 -2.69 3.83 -26.09
C ARG A 147 -1.78 5.00 -26.39
N SER A 148 -2.29 6.23 -26.41
CA SER A 148 -1.54 7.44 -26.75
C SER A 148 -1.11 8.27 -25.53
N THR A 149 -1.84 8.21 -24.41
CA THR A 149 -1.48 8.95 -23.20
C THR A 149 -0.17 8.39 -22.62
N LYS A 150 0.77 9.27 -22.40
CA LYS A 150 2.08 8.92 -21.85
C LYS A 150 2.04 8.89 -20.33
N VAL A 151 2.93 8.10 -19.73
CA VAL A 151 3.10 8.00 -18.28
C VAL A 151 3.41 9.37 -17.67
N GLN A 152 4.27 10.16 -18.31
CA GLN A 152 4.59 11.52 -17.85
C GLN A 152 3.37 12.45 -17.74
N ASP A 153 2.37 12.28 -18.60
CA ASP A 153 1.17 13.12 -18.63
C ASP A 153 0.26 12.89 -17.42
N ILE A 154 0.34 11.69 -16.83
CA ILE A 154 -0.40 11.34 -15.60
C ILE A 154 0.49 11.33 -14.36
N SER A 155 1.80 11.41 -14.52
CA SER A 155 2.74 11.43 -13.41
C SER A 155 2.48 12.64 -12.52
N GLY A 156 2.23 12.40 -11.25
CA GLY A 156 1.88 13.43 -10.28
C GLY A 156 0.40 13.73 -10.17
N SER A 157 -0.45 13.40 -11.15
CA SER A 157 -1.89 13.65 -11.07
C SER A 157 -2.58 12.83 -9.97
N PHE A 158 -2.00 11.68 -9.60
CA PHE A 158 -2.52 10.75 -8.61
C PHE A 158 -1.54 10.45 -7.48
N ARG A 159 -0.57 11.32 -7.26
CA ARG A 159 0.27 11.23 -6.07
C ARG A 159 -0.58 11.54 -4.85
N TRP A 160 -0.67 10.59 -3.98
CA TRP A 160 -1.28 10.77 -2.66
C TRP A 160 -0.30 11.31 -1.64
N ALA A 161 0.99 11.33 -2.00
CA ALA A 161 2.09 11.88 -1.25
C ALA A 161 3.12 12.50 -2.20
N PRO A 162 3.93 13.46 -1.77
CA PRO A 162 5.05 13.98 -2.56
C PRO A 162 6.04 12.85 -2.90
N PHE A 163 6.72 12.97 -4.03
CA PHE A 163 7.84 12.08 -4.34
C PHE A 163 9.03 12.48 -3.49
N LEU A 164 9.27 11.70 -2.47
CA LEU A 164 10.33 11.89 -1.49
C LEU A 164 11.20 10.64 -1.47
N ALA A 165 12.51 10.81 -1.54
CA ALA A 165 13.48 9.75 -1.37
C ALA A 165 14.29 9.97 -0.09
N LEU A 166 14.74 8.86 0.49
CA LEU A 166 15.69 8.83 1.59
C LEU A 166 17.11 8.67 1.04
N GLN A 167 18.07 9.24 1.74
CA GLN A 167 19.49 8.94 1.55
C GLN A 167 19.84 7.70 2.39
N LYS A 168 20.94 7.04 2.04
CA LYS A 168 21.43 5.84 2.74
C LYS A 168 21.69 6.07 4.24
N GLU A 169 22.11 7.28 4.58
CA GLU A 169 22.48 7.70 5.92
C GLU A 169 21.30 8.15 6.76
N ASP A 170 20.14 8.39 6.15
CA ASP A 170 18.92 8.74 6.90
C ASP A 170 18.58 7.64 7.91
N SER A 171 18.01 8.02 9.04
CA SER A 171 17.72 7.07 10.10
C SER A 171 16.46 6.23 9.85
N PHE A 172 16.41 5.06 10.48
CA PHE A 172 15.19 4.25 10.52
C PHE A 172 14.03 5.02 11.16
N LEU A 173 14.29 5.89 12.13
CA LEU A 173 13.23 6.71 12.73
C LEU A 173 12.60 7.63 11.68
N THR A 174 13.41 8.32 10.87
CA THR A 174 12.93 9.14 9.75
C THR A 174 12.04 8.31 8.81
N MET A 175 12.53 7.15 8.39
CA MET A 175 11.79 6.23 7.51
C MET A 175 10.43 5.81 8.12
N LEU A 176 10.42 5.35 9.37
CA LEU A 176 9.21 4.89 10.06
C LEU A 176 8.19 6.04 10.25
N LEU A 177 8.66 7.24 10.56
CA LEU A 177 7.79 8.41 10.68
C LEU A 177 7.16 8.80 9.34
N LEU A 178 7.93 8.80 8.26
CA LEU A 178 7.42 9.10 6.92
C LEU A 178 6.38 8.07 6.47
N LEU A 179 6.62 6.77 6.69
CA LEU A 179 5.68 5.71 6.35
C LEU A 179 4.40 5.76 7.19
N SER A 180 4.46 6.21 8.44
CA SER A 180 3.33 6.22 9.36
C SER A 180 2.60 7.55 9.43
N LYS A 181 3.30 8.63 9.78
CA LYS A 181 2.69 9.96 10.04
C LYS A 181 2.40 10.72 8.75
N TYR A 182 3.27 10.61 7.75
CA TYR A 182 3.17 11.36 6.49
C TYR A 182 2.47 10.57 5.37
N ARG A 183 1.87 9.43 5.70
CA ARG A 183 1.02 8.59 4.82
C ARG A 183 1.73 8.07 3.58
N MET A 184 3.05 7.98 3.59
CA MET A 184 3.79 7.39 2.48
C MET A 184 3.63 5.87 2.50
N LYS A 185 3.37 5.27 1.36
CA LYS A 185 3.21 3.81 1.25
C LYS A 185 4.55 3.11 1.04
N SER A 186 5.45 3.80 0.34
CA SER A 186 6.79 3.36 0.00
C SER A 186 7.73 4.55 -0.05
N LEU A 187 9.00 4.30 0.23
CA LEU A 187 10.08 5.27 0.21
C LEU A 187 11.22 4.74 -0.62
N PRO A 188 11.57 5.39 -1.74
CA PRO A 188 12.81 5.09 -2.43
C PRO A 188 14.00 5.50 -1.56
N VAL A 189 15.05 4.71 -1.60
CA VAL A 189 16.37 5.01 -1.03
C VAL A 189 17.32 5.25 -2.20
N VAL A 190 17.99 6.39 -2.21
CA VAL A 190 18.85 6.81 -3.30
C VAL A 190 20.32 6.83 -2.90
N ASP A 191 21.16 6.45 -3.85
CA ASP A 191 22.59 6.75 -3.81
C ASP A 191 22.83 8.08 -4.51
N LEU A 192 23.30 9.07 -3.75
CA LEU A 192 23.61 10.39 -4.31
C LEU A 192 24.80 10.35 -5.27
N GLY A 193 25.76 9.43 -5.07
CA GLY A 193 26.93 9.30 -5.91
C GLY A 193 26.60 8.73 -7.29
N GLU A 194 25.72 7.71 -7.34
CA GLU A 194 25.31 7.08 -8.59
C GLU A 194 24.05 7.69 -9.20
N GLY A 195 23.31 8.51 -8.44
CA GLY A 195 22.05 9.13 -8.86
C GLY A 195 20.95 8.09 -9.15
N LYS A 196 20.99 6.93 -8.48
CA LYS A 196 20.06 5.82 -8.71
C LYS A 196 19.25 5.48 -7.46
N ILE A 197 18.07 4.91 -7.68
CA ILE A 197 17.29 4.27 -6.62
C ILE A 197 17.89 2.90 -6.34
N GLU A 198 18.39 2.69 -5.13
CA GLU A 198 18.98 1.41 -4.70
C GLU A 198 17.99 0.49 -3.98
N ASN A 199 17.00 1.09 -3.34
CA ASN A 199 15.99 0.32 -2.61
C ASN A 199 14.64 1.05 -2.63
N ILE A 200 13.56 0.31 -2.44
CA ILE A 200 12.22 0.85 -2.20
C ILE A 200 11.66 0.16 -0.96
N ILE A 201 11.60 0.89 0.14
CA ILE A 201 11.11 0.37 1.41
C ILE A 201 9.61 0.64 1.50
N THR A 202 8.84 -0.41 1.75
CA THR A 202 7.37 -0.34 1.85
C THR A 202 6.90 -0.58 3.28
N GLN A 203 5.66 -0.16 3.59
CA GLN A 203 5.03 -0.51 4.86
C GLN A 203 4.96 -2.03 5.07
N SER A 204 4.77 -2.82 4.01
CA SER A 204 4.76 -4.29 4.09
C SER A 204 6.12 -4.85 4.47
N ALA A 205 7.21 -4.31 3.91
CA ALA A 205 8.56 -4.73 4.26
C ALA A 205 8.89 -4.44 5.72
N VAL A 206 8.46 -3.28 6.24
CA VAL A 206 8.62 -2.95 7.67
C VAL A 206 7.82 -3.92 8.55
N VAL A 207 6.57 -4.24 8.20
CA VAL A 207 5.77 -5.18 8.99
C VAL A 207 6.35 -6.60 8.92
N HIS A 208 6.92 -6.99 7.79
CA HIS A 208 7.67 -8.25 7.67
C HIS A 208 8.88 -8.27 8.62
N MET A 209 9.68 -7.19 8.64
CA MET A 209 10.78 -7.05 9.60
C MET A 209 10.29 -7.19 11.06
N LEU A 210 9.16 -6.56 11.41
CA LEU A 210 8.59 -6.68 12.74
C LEU A 210 8.15 -8.12 13.05
N ALA A 211 7.61 -8.85 12.07
CA ALA A 211 7.25 -10.26 12.22
C ALA A 211 8.47 -11.15 12.50
N GLU A 212 9.63 -10.83 11.94
CA GLU A 212 10.89 -11.52 12.23
C GLU A 212 11.47 -11.19 13.61
N CYS A 213 10.98 -10.10 14.25
CA CYS A 213 11.45 -9.63 15.55
C CYS A 213 10.58 -10.08 16.73
N VAL A 214 9.52 -10.86 16.54
CA VAL A 214 8.52 -11.17 17.59
C VAL A 214 9.11 -11.88 18.81
N ASP A 215 10.21 -12.61 18.67
CA ASP A 215 10.88 -13.32 19.77
C ASP A 215 11.90 -12.44 20.53
N LEU A 216 12.20 -11.24 20.06
CA LEU A 216 13.18 -10.33 20.66
C LEU A 216 12.58 -9.59 21.87
N HIS A 217 13.43 -9.34 22.87
CA HIS A 217 13.00 -8.75 24.14
C HIS A 217 12.42 -7.34 23.97
N TRP A 218 13.06 -6.47 23.18
CA TRP A 218 12.55 -5.12 22.92
C TRP A 218 11.15 -5.15 22.28
N PHE A 219 10.91 -6.12 21.37
CA PHE A 219 9.63 -6.26 20.69
C PHE A 219 8.52 -6.70 21.66
N LYS A 220 8.82 -7.63 22.60
CA LYS A 220 7.84 -8.14 23.57
C LYS A 220 7.23 -7.04 24.43
N ASN A 221 7.99 -6.00 24.75
CA ASN A 221 7.47 -4.85 25.49
C ASN A 221 6.32 -4.13 24.78
N TRP A 222 6.19 -4.30 23.48
CA TRP A 222 5.19 -3.67 22.63
C TRP A 222 4.25 -4.69 22.00
N GLY A 223 4.76 -5.78 21.45
CA GLY A 223 4.02 -6.82 20.72
C GLY A 223 3.00 -7.59 21.54
N THR A 224 3.27 -7.81 22.83
CA THR A 224 2.38 -8.52 23.77
C THR A 224 1.20 -7.68 24.27
N LYS A 225 1.17 -6.39 23.96
CA LYS A 225 0.05 -5.52 24.33
C LYS A 225 -1.18 -5.85 23.48
N LYS A 226 -2.33 -5.79 24.12
CA LYS A 226 -3.61 -5.92 23.45
C LYS A 226 -3.92 -4.68 22.60
N LEU A 227 -4.64 -4.87 21.50
CA LEU A 227 -4.95 -3.77 20.57
C LEU A 227 -5.62 -2.57 21.25
N PHE A 228 -6.54 -2.80 22.19
CA PHE A 228 -7.21 -1.71 22.90
C PHE A 228 -6.25 -0.93 23.81
N GLU A 229 -5.22 -1.56 24.38
CA GLU A 229 -4.21 -0.90 25.22
C GLU A 229 -3.34 0.06 24.41
N LEU A 230 -3.18 -0.24 23.12
CA LEU A 230 -2.49 0.61 22.15
C LEU A 230 -3.40 1.67 21.51
N GLY A 231 -4.69 1.70 21.90
CA GLY A 231 -5.69 2.56 21.25
C GLY A 231 -5.96 2.19 19.80
N LEU A 232 -5.97 0.89 19.49
CA LEU A 232 -6.33 0.37 18.17
C LEU A 232 -7.72 -0.29 18.23
N PRO A 233 -8.54 -0.20 17.18
CA PRO A 233 -8.33 0.59 15.96
C PRO A 233 -8.41 2.10 16.22
N ILE A 234 -7.68 2.88 15.43
CA ILE A 234 -7.65 4.36 15.57
C ILE A 234 -8.98 4.98 15.16
N MET A 235 -9.57 4.46 14.08
CA MET A 235 -10.83 4.96 13.53
C MET A 235 -12.04 4.43 14.31
N LYS A 236 -12.96 5.32 14.66
CA LYS A 236 -14.21 4.95 15.34
C LYS A 236 -15.16 4.26 14.36
N PRO A 237 -16.05 3.36 14.84
CA PRO A 237 -16.98 2.59 13.98
C PRO A 237 -17.88 3.46 13.09
N ASP A 238 -18.36 4.59 13.59
CA ASP A 238 -19.21 5.56 12.87
C ASP A 238 -18.48 6.29 11.74
N LYS A 239 -17.15 6.26 11.73
CA LYS A 239 -16.29 6.87 10.69
C LYS A 239 -15.79 5.87 9.65
N LEU A 240 -16.08 4.59 9.83
CA LEU A 240 -15.65 3.56 8.90
C LEU A 240 -16.32 3.71 7.53
N VAL A 241 -15.49 3.78 6.51
CA VAL A 241 -15.93 3.76 5.11
C VAL A 241 -16.10 2.30 4.72
N LYS A 242 -17.30 1.93 4.27
CA LYS A 242 -17.68 0.57 3.86
C LYS A 242 -18.55 0.61 2.61
N ALA A 243 -18.64 -0.49 1.87
CA ALA A 243 -19.58 -0.68 0.78
C ALA A 243 -20.38 -1.97 1.01
N PHE A 244 -21.59 -2.04 0.46
CA PHE A 244 -22.46 -3.20 0.62
C PHE A 244 -22.19 -4.23 -0.48
N GLU A 245 -22.40 -5.51 -0.17
CA GLU A 245 -22.11 -6.61 -1.08
C GLU A 245 -22.91 -6.57 -2.39
N GLU A 246 -24.13 -6.04 -2.36
CA GLU A 246 -24.99 -5.91 -3.52
C GLU A 246 -24.86 -4.58 -4.27
N GLU A 247 -24.02 -3.64 -3.79
CA GLU A 247 -23.71 -2.42 -4.51
C GLU A 247 -22.79 -2.69 -5.70
N PRO A 248 -22.90 -1.90 -6.80
CA PRO A 248 -21.96 -1.99 -7.90
C PRO A 248 -20.51 -1.83 -7.43
N VAL A 249 -19.61 -2.71 -7.87
CA VAL A 249 -18.18 -2.64 -7.51
C VAL A 249 -17.55 -1.31 -7.91
N LEU A 250 -18.02 -0.70 -8.98
CA LEU A 250 -17.56 0.60 -9.44
C LEU A 250 -17.77 1.68 -8.35
N SER A 251 -18.91 1.63 -7.64
CA SER A 251 -19.18 2.54 -6.51
C SER A 251 -18.17 2.38 -5.39
N ALA A 252 -17.75 1.14 -5.10
CA ALA A 252 -16.69 0.88 -4.12
C ALA A 252 -15.34 1.50 -4.55
N PHE A 253 -14.94 1.35 -5.82
CA PHE A 253 -13.72 1.98 -6.34
C PHE A 253 -13.80 3.51 -6.36
N GLN A 254 -14.94 4.08 -6.73
CA GLN A 254 -15.17 5.54 -6.67
C GLN A 254 -15.09 6.05 -5.22
N LEU A 255 -15.61 5.27 -4.26
CA LEU A 255 -15.55 5.60 -2.84
C LEU A 255 -14.11 5.56 -2.31
N LEU A 256 -13.30 4.55 -2.70
CA LEU A 256 -11.88 4.48 -2.39
C LEU A 256 -11.15 5.74 -2.87
N ARG A 257 -11.40 6.15 -4.11
CA ARG A 257 -10.83 7.36 -4.70
C ARG A 257 -11.27 8.61 -3.93
N LYS A 258 -12.57 8.82 -3.75
CA LYS A 258 -13.15 9.99 -3.09
C LYS A 258 -12.64 10.16 -1.66
N ARG A 259 -12.48 9.05 -0.94
CA ARG A 259 -12.01 9.03 0.45
C ARG A 259 -10.48 8.93 0.58
N ARG A 260 -9.76 8.74 -0.54
CA ARG A 260 -8.30 8.57 -0.59
C ARG A 260 -7.81 7.47 0.36
N ILE A 261 -8.50 6.33 0.36
CA ILE A 261 -8.17 5.15 1.16
C ILE A 261 -7.76 3.99 0.27
N GLY A 262 -6.84 3.15 0.75
CA GLY A 262 -6.28 2.03 -0.02
C GLY A 262 -7.18 0.80 -0.10
N GLY A 263 -8.28 0.74 0.64
CA GLY A 263 -9.24 -0.36 0.62
C GLY A 263 -10.32 -0.17 1.68
N LEU A 264 -11.43 -0.89 1.52
CA LEU A 264 -12.59 -0.84 2.39
C LEU A 264 -13.21 -2.23 2.57
N PRO A 265 -13.91 -2.47 3.70
CA PRO A 265 -14.69 -3.68 3.91
C PRO A 265 -15.93 -3.69 3.01
N ILE A 266 -16.22 -4.86 2.49
CA ILE A 266 -17.54 -5.15 1.93
C ILE A 266 -18.36 -5.79 3.05
N VAL A 267 -19.54 -5.24 3.30
CA VAL A 267 -20.43 -5.70 4.36
C VAL A 267 -21.69 -6.31 3.78
N ASP A 268 -22.34 -7.14 4.57
CA ASP A 268 -23.64 -7.73 4.26
C ASP A 268 -24.74 -6.67 4.14
N GLU A 269 -25.95 -7.08 3.78
CA GLU A 269 -27.14 -6.20 3.67
C GLU A 269 -27.46 -5.47 4.98
N SER A 270 -27.20 -6.09 6.14
CA SER A 270 -27.39 -5.45 7.44
C SER A 270 -26.38 -4.33 7.73
N GLY A 271 -25.25 -4.31 6.99
CA GLY A 271 -24.16 -3.37 7.16
C GLY A 271 -23.30 -3.64 8.39
N HIS A 272 -23.43 -4.80 9.02
CA HIS A 272 -22.73 -5.15 10.26
C HIS A 272 -21.61 -6.17 10.06
N LYS A 273 -21.80 -7.19 9.22
CA LYS A 273 -20.80 -8.25 9.05
C LYS A 273 -19.93 -8.03 7.85
N VAL A 274 -18.62 -8.21 8.03
CA VAL A 274 -17.67 -8.13 6.91
C VAL A 274 -17.71 -9.43 6.12
N VAL A 275 -18.05 -9.33 4.83
CA VAL A 275 -18.14 -10.46 3.89
C VAL A 275 -17.03 -10.44 2.83
N GLY A 276 -16.34 -9.30 2.68
CA GLY A 276 -15.29 -9.13 1.70
C GLY A 276 -14.37 -7.95 2.01
N ASN A 277 -13.33 -7.82 1.20
CA ASN A 277 -12.46 -6.64 1.15
C ASN A 277 -12.24 -6.26 -0.30
N ILE A 278 -12.37 -4.98 -0.62
CA ILE A 278 -11.94 -4.42 -1.89
C ILE A 278 -10.85 -3.39 -1.62
N SER A 279 -9.77 -3.51 -2.35
CA SER A 279 -8.63 -2.60 -2.30
C SER A 279 -8.40 -1.93 -3.67
N ILE A 280 -7.68 -0.83 -3.66
CA ILE A 280 -7.31 -0.17 -4.91
C ILE A 280 -6.43 -1.07 -5.81
N ARG A 281 -5.74 -2.08 -5.25
CA ARG A 281 -5.00 -3.08 -6.03
C ARG A 281 -5.92 -3.93 -6.91
N ASP A 282 -7.14 -4.19 -6.44
CA ASP A 282 -8.06 -5.11 -7.12
C ASP A 282 -8.61 -4.50 -8.42
N VAL A 283 -8.44 -3.18 -8.59
CA VAL A 283 -8.65 -2.49 -9.87
C VAL A 283 -7.80 -3.09 -11.00
N GLN A 284 -6.63 -3.69 -10.68
CA GLN A 284 -5.80 -4.35 -11.70
C GLN A 284 -6.60 -5.40 -12.50
N TYR A 285 -7.48 -6.15 -11.84
CA TYR A 285 -8.29 -7.17 -12.51
C TYR A 285 -9.29 -6.60 -13.52
N LEU A 286 -9.66 -5.34 -13.37
CA LEU A 286 -10.45 -4.65 -14.38
C LEU A 286 -9.64 -4.39 -15.66
N LEU A 287 -8.32 -4.22 -15.55
CA LEU A 287 -7.43 -3.93 -16.68
C LEU A 287 -6.83 -5.19 -17.30
N THR A 288 -6.53 -6.20 -16.47
CA THR A 288 -5.77 -7.39 -16.89
C THR A 288 -6.63 -8.62 -17.11
N ALA A 289 -7.90 -8.61 -16.67
CA ALA A 289 -8.81 -9.75 -16.75
C ALA A 289 -10.24 -9.31 -17.14
N PRO A 290 -10.42 -8.61 -18.27
CA PRO A 290 -11.73 -8.08 -18.67
C PRO A 290 -12.76 -9.19 -18.90
N GLU A 291 -12.34 -10.43 -19.12
CA GLU A 291 -13.19 -11.60 -19.31
C GLU A 291 -13.98 -12.01 -18.07
N ILE A 292 -13.58 -11.55 -16.86
CA ILE A 292 -14.27 -11.92 -15.62
C ILE A 292 -15.60 -11.22 -15.40
N TYR A 293 -15.91 -10.20 -16.20
CA TYR A 293 -17.17 -9.48 -16.09
C TYR A 293 -17.75 -9.13 -17.45
N LYS A 294 -19.07 -9.28 -17.60
CA LYS A 294 -19.80 -8.91 -18.81
C LYS A 294 -20.18 -7.42 -18.82
N ASN A 295 -20.47 -6.87 -17.66
CA ASN A 295 -20.85 -5.47 -17.49
C ASN A 295 -20.31 -4.92 -16.17
N LEU A 296 -19.28 -4.10 -16.26
CA LEU A 296 -18.64 -3.49 -15.10
C LEU A 296 -19.58 -2.56 -14.30
N ARG A 297 -20.51 -1.88 -14.99
CA ARG A 297 -21.41 -0.92 -14.33
C ARG A 297 -22.44 -1.59 -13.42
N SER A 298 -22.77 -2.86 -13.68
CA SER A 298 -23.81 -3.58 -12.94
C SER A 298 -23.30 -4.74 -12.10
N ILE A 299 -22.01 -5.13 -12.23
CA ILE A 299 -21.48 -6.21 -11.41
C ILE A 299 -21.42 -5.75 -9.93
N THR A 300 -22.02 -6.52 -9.03
CA THR A 300 -21.98 -6.22 -7.60
C THR A 300 -20.60 -6.50 -7.01
N ALA A 301 -20.29 -5.89 -5.87
CA ALA A 301 -19.04 -6.13 -5.15
C ALA A 301 -18.84 -7.63 -4.84
N LYS A 302 -19.89 -8.32 -4.43
CA LYS A 302 -19.91 -9.77 -4.18
C LYS A 302 -19.57 -10.58 -5.42
N ASN A 303 -20.23 -10.30 -6.54
CA ASN A 303 -20.03 -11.02 -7.79
C ASN A 303 -18.64 -10.74 -8.37
N PHE A 304 -18.13 -9.52 -8.24
CA PHE A 304 -16.76 -9.17 -8.62
C PHE A 304 -15.73 -9.98 -7.81
N LEU A 305 -15.87 -10.01 -6.49
CA LEU A 305 -14.97 -10.79 -5.64
C LEU A 305 -15.00 -12.29 -5.97
N ALA A 306 -16.19 -12.84 -6.24
CA ALA A 306 -16.35 -14.23 -6.67
C ALA A 306 -15.68 -14.49 -8.03
N ALA A 307 -15.86 -13.59 -8.99
CA ALA A 307 -15.27 -13.70 -10.32
C ALA A 307 -13.74 -13.63 -10.27
N VAL A 308 -13.17 -12.68 -9.50
CA VAL A 308 -11.72 -12.57 -9.31
C VAL A 308 -11.17 -13.82 -8.62
N ARG A 309 -11.85 -14.33 -7.61
CA ARG A 309 -11.44 -15.58 -6.93
C ARG A 309 -11.39 -16.76 -7.90
N ASN A 310 -12.42 -16.95 -8.71
CA ASN A 310 -12.46 -18.02 -9.72
C ASN A 310 -11.35 -17.86 -10.78
N TYR A 311 -11.09 -16.63 -11.21
CA TYR A 311 -10.00 -16.31 -12.14
C TYR A 311 -8.63 -16.70 -11.58
N LEU A 312 -8.36 -16.32 -10.32
CA LEU A 312 -7.10 -16.66 -9.63
C LEU A 312 -6.93 -18.17 -9.42
N LEU A 313 -8.00 -18.86 -9.01
CA LEU A 313 -8.00 -20.32 -8.87
C LEU A 313 -7.70 -21.03 -10.19
N GLY A 314 -8.31 -20.56 -11.29
CA GLY A 314 -8.08 -21.11 -12.62
C GLY A 314 -6.64 -20.94 -13.12
N ARG A 315 -5.92 -19.94 -12.61
CA ARG A 315 -4.51 -19.65 -12.94
C ARG A 315 -3.52 -20.20 -11.91
N GLN A 316 -4.01 -20.80 -10.84
CA GLN A 316 -3.18 -21.25 -9.71
C GLN A 316 -2.31 -20.12 -9.11
N GLU A 317 -2.82 -18.90 -9.13
CA GLU A 317 -2.13 -17.73 -8.59
C GLU A 317 -2.44 -17.60 -7.10
N ALA A 318 -1.39 -17.48 -6.28
CA ALA A 318 -1.54 -17.18 -4.85
C ALA A 318 -2.00 -15.73 -4.66
N SER A 319 -3.07 -15.54 -3.91
CA SER A 319 -3.60 -14.20 -3.60
C SER A 319 -4.37 -14.22 -2.28
N PRO A 320 -4.29 -13.15 -1.47
CA PRO A 320 -5.12 -13.01 -0.29
C PRO A 320 -6.65 -13.05 -0.58
N LEU A 321 -7.05 -12.76 -1.81
CA LEU A 321 -8.46 -12.81 -2.23
C LEU A 321 -9.03 -14.23 -2.29
N LEU A 322 -8.18 -15.26 -2.28
CA LEU A 322 -8.61 -16.64 -2.23
C LEU A 322 -9.13 -17.05 -0.85
N HIS A 323 -8.70 -16.35 0.18
CA HIS A 323 -9.07 -16.64 1.56
C HIS A 323 -10.34 -15.87 1.97
N SER A 324 -10.98 -16.32 3.03
CA SER A 324 -12.03 -15.56 3.71
C SER A 324 -11.44 -14.29 4.32
N VAL A 325 -12.31 -13.31 4.59
CA VAL A 325 -11.87 -12.06 5.24
C VAL A 325 -11.27 -12.37 6.61
N ILE A 326 -10.05 -11.89 6.82
CA ILE A 326 -9.34 -12.08 8.07
C ILE A 326 -9.75 -10.98 9.04
N THR A 327 -10.16 -11.41 10.22
CA THR A 327 -10.64 -10.53 11.29
C THR A 327 -9.84 -10.75 12.57
N CYS A 328 -9.96 -9.79 13.48
CA CYS A 328 -9.38 -9.85 14.81
C CYS A 328 -10.33 -9.20 15.82
N ARG A 329 -10.02 -9.36 17.11
CA ARG A 329 -10.71 -8.72 18.21
C ARG A 329 -9.85 -7.67 18.87
N ARG A 330 -10.46 -6.70 19.53
CA ARG A 330 -9.72 -5.68 20.30
C ARG A 330 -8.84 -6.25 21.43
N THR A 331 -9.14 -7.48 21.84
CA THR A 331 -8.42 -8.22 22.90
C THR A 331 -7.22 -9.03 22.36
N ASP A 332 -7.07 -9.14 21.05
CA ASP A 332 -5.94 -9.86 20.45
C ASP A 332 -4.64 -9.07 20.68
N MET A 333 -3.52 -9.77 20.72
CA MET A 333 -2.20 -9.18 20.88
C MET A 333 -1.71 -8.58 19.55
N LEU A 334 -0.92 -7.53 19.63
CA LEU A 334 -0.39 -6.88 18.45
C LEU A 334 0.53 -7.81 17.63
N GLU A 335 1.33 -8.65 18.30
CA GLU A 335 2.19 -9.63 17.62
C GLU A 335 1.41 -10.61 16.75
N ASP A 336 0.24 -11.08 17.22
CA ASP A 336 -0.62 -11.99 16.45
C ASP A 336 -1.14 -11.28 15.18
N ILE A 337 -1.44 -9.99 15.28
CA ILE A 337 -1.90 -9.19 14.14
C ILE A 337 -0.77 -8.99 13.12
N ILE A 338 0.43 -8.68 13.59
CA ILE A 338 1.60 -8.53 12.72
C ILE A 338 1.89 -9.83 11.98
N LEU A 339 1.89 -10.96 12.69
CA LEU A 339 2.11 -12.28 12.09
C LEU A 339 1.02 -12.64 11.06
N LYS A 340 -0.25 -12.33 11.34
CA LYS A 340 -1.36 -12.54 10.39
C LYS A 340 -1.21 -11.66 9.14
N LEU A 341 -0.91 -10.37 9.33
CA LEU A 341 -0.73 -9.45 8.21
C LEU A 341 0.42 -9.88 7.31
N ASP A 342 1.52 -10.34 7.91
CA ASP A 342 2.69 -10.80 7.17
C ASP A 342 2.46 -12.15 6.47
N SER A 343 1.98 -13.17 7.20
CA SER A 343 1.77 -14.51 6.63
C SER A 343 0.75 -14.52 5.49
N GLU A 344 -0.34 -13.76 5.63
CA GLU A 344 -1.41 -13.67 4.64
C GLU A 344 -1.15 -12.63 3.55
N LYS A 345 -0.04 -11.89 3.65
CA LYS A 345 0.35 -10.81 2.72
C LYS A 345 -0.74 -9.76 2.49
N ILE A 346 -1.48 -9.43 3.56
CA ILE A 346 -2.57 -8.44 3.56
C ILE A 346 -2.12 -7.12 4.18
N HIS A 347 -2.75 -6.01 3.77
CA HIS A 347 -2.40 -4.67 4.23
C HIS A 347 -3.35 -4.13 5.29
N ARG A 348 -4.38 -4.88 5.65
CA ARG A 348 -5.36 -4.52 6.68
C ARG A 348 -6.06 -5.74 7.23
N ILE A 349 -6.52 -5.60 8.47
CA ILE A 349 -7.34 -6.57 9.16
C ILE A 349 -8.55 -5.84 9.77
N TYR A 350 -9.70 -6.49 9.80
CA TYR A 350 -10.92 -5.91 10.33
C TYR A 350 -11.14 -6.34 11.76
N VAL A 351 -11.42 -5.35 12.62
CA VAL A 351 -11.75 -5.59 14.03
C VAL A 351 -13.23 -5.84 14.15
N VAL A 352 -13.59 -6.95 14.79
CA VAL A 352 -14.97 -7.34 15.02
C VAL A 352 -15.24 -7.57 16.52
N ASN A 353 -16.50 -7.39 16.93
CA ASN A 353 -16.94 -7.75 18.27
C ASN A 353 -17.23 -9.26 18.41
N GLU A 354 -17.78 -9.66 19.54
CA GLU A 354 -18.10 -11.07 19.83
C GLU A 354 -19.19 -11.64 18.90
N GLU A 355 -20.13 -10.80 18.46
CA GLU A 355 -21.17 -11.17 17.49
C GLU A 355 -20.67 -11.20 16.04
N GLY A 356 -19.41 -10.81 15.79
CA GLY A 356 -18.81 -10.72 14.47
C GLY A 356 -19.14 -9.41 13.71
N ASN A 357 -19.67 -8.40 14.41
CA ASN A 357 -19.96 -7.10 13.81
C ASN A 357 -18.70 -6.25 13.69
N LEU A 358 -18.59 -5.51 12.59
CA LEU A 358 -17.47 -4.64 12.26
C LEU A 358 -17.36 -3.46 13.23
N GLU A 359 -16.24 -3.36 13.94
CA GLU A 359 -15.92 -2.28 14.86
C GLU A 359 -14.80 -1.37 14.38
N GLY A 360 -13.95 -1.86 13.48
CA GLY A 360 -12.79 -1.07 13.06
C GLY A 360 -11.97 -1.72 11.97
N VAL A 361 -10.91 -1.03 11.59
CA VAL A 361 -9.87 -1.50 10.66
C VAL A 361 -8.51 -1.13 11.23
N ILE A 362 -7.56 -2.03 11.14
CA ILE A 362 -6.15 -1.82 11.45
C ILE A 362 -5.37 -2.04 10.16
N THR A 363 -4.53 -1.06 9.82
CA THR A 363 -3.66 -1.09 8.63
C THR A 363 -2.19 -1.21 9.03
N LEU A 364 -1.33 -1.57 8.09
CA LEU A 364 0.13 -1.59 8.31
C LEU A 364 0.63 -0.24 8.87
N ARG A 365 0.09 0.86 8.34
CA ARG A 365 0.42 2.21 8.82
C ARG A 365 0.04 2.43 10.27
N ASP A 366 -1.12 1.94 10.71
CA ASP A 366 -1.57 2.11 12.08
C ASP A 366 -0.63 1.39 13.05
N ILE A 367 -0.12 0.21 12.67
CA ILE A 367 0.89 -0.54 13.44
C ILE A 367 2.17 0.26 13.55
N ILE A 368 2.75 0.69 12.42
CA ILE A 368 4.00 1.47 12.42
C ILE A 368 3.83 2.76 13.23
N SER A 369 2.65 3.41 13.17
CA SER A 369 2.38 4.64 13.92
C SER A 369 2.36 4.46 15.44
N LYS A 370 2.22 3.22 15.92
CA LYS A 370 2.28 2.90 17.35
C LYS A 370 3.67 2.50 17.82
N LEU A 371 4.57 2.19 16.89
CA LEU A 371 5.95 1.83 17.18
C LEU A 371 6.82 3.06 17.49
N VAL A 372 6.59 4.17 16.77
CA VAL A 372 7.39 5.40 16.86
C VAL A 372 6.51 6.62 17.09
N HIS A 373 7.10 7.63 17.73
CA HIS A 373 6.48 8.94 17.85
C HIS A 373 7.44 10.02 17.31
N GLU A 374 6.87 11.07 16.74
CA GLU A 374 7.65 12.17 16.20
C GLU A 374 8.09 13.12 17.31
N PRO A 375 9.40 13.29 17.54
CA PRO A 375 9.90 14.29 18.46
C PRO A 375 9.55 15.69 17.97
N HIS A 376 9.35 16.63 18.88
CA HIS A 376 9.01 18.00 18.53
C HIS A 376 10.10 18.62 17.64
N GLY A 377 9.70 19.14 16.46
CA GLY A 377 10.61 19.77 15.51
C GLY A 377 11.56 18.80 14.78
N TYR A 378 11.31 17.49 14.84
CA TYR A 378 12.19 16.46 14.29
C TYR A 378 12.56 16.69 12.82
N PHE A 379 11.58 17.00 11.99
CA PHE A 379 11.84 17.19 10.56
C PHE A 379 12.41 18.58 10.22
N GLY A 380 12.27 19.60 11.11
CA GLY A 380 12.80 20.93 10.82
C GLY A 380 12.57 21.37 9.37
N ASN A 381 13.66 21.54 8.64
CA ASN A 381 13.65 21.93 7.21
C ASN A 381 13.70 20.73 6.26
N PHE A 382 13.49 19.50 6.75
CA PHE A 382 13.60 18.28 5.93
C PHE A 382 12.73 18.30 4.66
N PHE A 383 11.57 18.95 4.72
CA PHE A 383 10.67 19.07 3.57
C PHE A 383 10.95 20.29 2.69
N ASP A 384 11.94 21.10 3.04
CA ASP A 384 12.37 22.20 2.19
C ASP A 384 13.01 21.62 0.92
N GLY A 385 12.51 22.02 -0.24
CA GLY A 385 12.95 21.48 -1.53
C GLY A 385 12.22 20.19 -2.00
N VAL A 386 11.31 19.63 -1.21
CA VAL A 386 10.39 18.61 -1.71
C VAL A 386 9.51 19.21 -2.79
N VAL A 387 9.56 18.64 -3.99
CA VAL A 387 8.76 19.12 -5.13
C VAL A 387 7.28 19.06 -4.75
N PRO A 388 6.57 20.19 -4.71
CA PRO A 388 5.16 20.20 -4.37
C PRO A 388 4.37 19.40 -5.41
N LEU A 389 3.28 18.78 -4.97
CA LEU A 389 2.37 18.11 -5.88
C LEU A 389 1.87 19.13 -6.91
N PRO A 390 1.78 18.77 -8.21
CA PRO A 390 1.17 19.60 -9.23
C PRO A 390 -0.22 20.08 -8.78
N ALA A 391 -0.59 21.30 -9.13
CA ALA A 391 -1.87 21.90 -8.74
C ALA A 391 -3.07 21.02 -9.11
N ASN A 392 -2.95 20.25 -10.20
CA ASN A 392 -3.98 19.34 -10.72
C ASN A 392 -4.00 17.96 -10.03
N SER A 393 -3.09 17.70 -9.09
CA SER A 393 -3.05 16.41 -8.36
C SER A 393 -4.11 16.29 -7.26
N ARG A 394 -4.91 17.33 -7.06
CA ARG A 394 -6.05 17.35 -6.13
C ARG A 394 -7.35 17.02 -6.85
N VAL A 395 -7.44 15.84 -7.37
CA VAL A 395 -8.70 15.34 -7.91
C VAL A 395 -9.38 14.41 -6.91
#